data_62515fe38753bf429d9ce69a938bd05f
#
_entry.id   62515fe38753bf429d9ce69a938bd05f
#
_cell.length_a   1.000
_cell.length_b   1.000
_cell.length_c   1.000
_cell.angle_alpha   90.00
_cell.angle_beta   90.00
_cell.angle_gamma   90.00
#
_symmetry.space_group_name_H-M   'P 1'
#
loop_
_entity.id
_entity.type
_entity.pdbx_description
1 polymer ?
#
loop_
_entity_poly.entity_id
_entity_poly.type
_entity_poly.pdbx_seq_one_letter_code
_entity_poly.pdbx_strand_id
1 'polypeptide(L)'
;HLEEFEGRLSLANAENTYRAVTGYSATTIRTWLAQDRNVWIVECENIPDPEMLGNHSVATVSLERLGSRSFTGWYGGWFAKNPSVGLGKMRAMADAREMILEETDGGLHFAVACRVVESSEEPETVNMRRAEWRTNKCKFTIMVSVVTDREDKDPVNEFLTERKRGFC
;
A
#
# COMPACT_ATOMS: atom_id res chain seq x y z
N HIS A 1 4.38 -12.52 -19.12
CA HIS A 1 3.31 -12.34 -20.11
C HIS A 1 1.96 -12.50 -19.40
N LEU A 2 1.06 -11.52 -19.55
CA LEU A 2 -0.31 -11.60 -19.03
C LEU A 2 -1.13 -12.44 -20.02
N GLU A 3 -1.77 -13.49 -19.53
CA GLU A 3 -2.55 -14.43 -20.33
C GLU A 3 -4.04 -14.16 -20.24
N GLU A 4 -4.51 -13.81 -19.02
CA GLU A 4 -5.90 -13.52 -18.74
C GLU A 4 -6.00 -12.37 -17.74
N PHE A 5 -6.94 -11.46 -17.97
CA PHE A 5 -7.27 -10.41 -17.01
C PHE A 5 -8.78 -10.17 -16.98
N GLU A 6 -9.34 -10.17 -15.78
CA GLU A 6 -10.74 -9.82 -15.52
C GLU A 6 -10.80 -8.80 -14.40
N GLY A 7 -11.59 -7.75 -14.59
CA GLY A 7 -11.91 -6.76 -13.56
C GLY A 7 -13.41 -6.61 -13.41
N ARG A 8 -13.92 -6.65 -12.18
CA ARG A 8 -15.34 -6.52 -11.86
C ARG A 8 -15.55 -5.52 -10.74
N LEU A 9 -16.44 -4.55 -10.97
CA LEU A 9 -16.95 -3.64 -9.95
C LEU A 9 -18.39 -4.03 -9.59
N SER A 10 -18.62 -4.34 -8.31
CA SER A 10 -19.95 -4.56 -7.75
C SER A 10 -20.40 -3.29 -7.03
N LEU A 11 -21.31 -2.53 -7.63
CA LEU A 11 -21.85 -1.32 -6.99
C LEU A 11 -22.73 -1.65 -5.78
N ALA A 12 -23.40 -2.80 -5.80
CA ALA A 12 -24.26 -3.24 -4.69
C ALA A 12 -23.46 -3.54 -3.41
N ASN A 13 -22.24 -4.04 -3.56
CA ASN A 13 -21.37 -4.42 -2.44
C ASN A 13 -20.23 -3.40 -2.21
N ALA A 14 -20.12 -2.38 -3.06
CA ALA A 14 -18.99 -1.45 -3.09
C ALA A 14 -17.61 -2.17 -3.14
N GLU A 15 -17.54 -3.24 -3.92
CA GLU A 15 -16.42 -4.15 -4.01
C GLU A 15 -15.83 -4.18 -5.41
N ASN A 16 -14.50 -4.16 -5.50
CA ASN A 16 -13.77 -4.45 -6.73
C ASN A 16 -13.10 -5.82 -6.63
N THR A 17 -13.17 -6.59 -7.69
CA THR A 17 -12.45 -7.85 -7.84
C THR A 17 -11.61 -7.81 -9.10
N TYR A 18 -10.35 -8.19 -9.00
CA TYR A 18 -9.43 -8.34 -10.12
C TYR A 18 -8.87 -9.76 -10.13
N ARG A 19 -8.82 -10.36 -11.30
CA ARG A 19 -8.15 -11.63 -11.54
C ARG A 19 -7.16 -11.47 -12.67
N ALA A 20 -5.94 -11.92 -12.45
CA ALA A 20 -4.89 -11.92 -13.45
C ALA A 20 -4.22 -13.29 -13.49
N VAL A 21 -4.01 -13.84 -14.68
CA VAL A 21 -3.28 -15.09 -14.92
C VAL A 21 -2.06 -14.79 -15.75
N THR A 22 -0.94 -15.31 -15.33
CA THR A 22 0.34 -15.28 -16.04
C THR A 22 0.90 -16.69 -16.12
N GLY A 23 1.95 -16.91 -16.93
CA GLY A 23 2.68 -18.18 -16.92
C GLY A 23 3.37 -18.51 -15.60
N TYR A 24 3.28 -17.65 -14.57
CA TYR A 24 3.96 -17.81 -13.28
C TYR A 24 2.99 -17.93 -12.12
N SER A 25 1.80 -17.37 -12.22
CA SER A 25 0.82 -17.35 -11.12
C SER A 25 -0.58 -16.98 -11.60
N ALA A 26 -1.57 -17.37 -10.78
CA ALA A 26 -2.93 -16.85 -10.84
C ALA A 26 -3.18 -15.98 -9.59
N THR A 27 -3.47 -14.71 -9.78
CA THR A 27 -3.68 -13.73 -8.71
C THR A 27 -5.11 -13.24 -8.71
N THR A 28 -5.77 -13.28 -7.56
CA THR A 28 -7.09 -12.67 -7.34
C THR A 28 -6.96 -11.63 -6.22
N ILE A 29 -7.47 -10.43 -6.47
CA ILE A 29 -7.50 -9.33 -5.50
C ILE A 29 -8.94 -8.87 -5.35
N ARG A 30 -9.45 -8.82 -4.10
CA ARG A 30 -10.74 -8.21 -3.73
C ARG A 30 -10.46 -7.00 -2.88
N THR A 31 -11.13 -5.88 -3.18
CA THR A 31 -10.94 -4.65 -2.43
C THR A 31 -12.25 -3.96 -2.14
N TRP A 32 -12.38 -3.39 -0.93
CA TRP A 32 -13.51 -2.57 -0.52
C TRP A 32 -13.10 -1.58 0.56
N LEU A 33 -13.92 -0.55 0.77
CA LEU A 33 -13.79 0.36 1.90
C LEU A 33 -14.67 -0.12 3.05
N ALA A 34 -14.14 -0.09 4.27
CA ALA A 34 -14.94 -0.34 5.46
C ALA A 34 -16.01 0.74 5.59
N GLN A 35 -17.23 0.34 5.96
CA GLN A 35 -18.40 1.22 5.91
C GLN A 35 -18.35 2.35 6.94
N ASP A 36 -17.72 2.11 8.09
CA ASP A 36 -17.71 2.99 9.27
C ASP A 36 -16.32 3.58 9.58
N ARG A 37 -15.32 3.28 8.76
CA ARG A 37 -13.93 3.65 9.01
C ARG A 37 -13.22 4.03 7.71
N ASN A 38 -12.23 4.92 7.81
CA ASN A 38 -11.37 5.26 6.69
C ASN A 38 -10.31 4.16 6.48
N VAL A 39 -10.77 2.93 6.24
CA VAL A 39 -9.91 1.77 6.04
C VAL A 39 -10.26 1.10 4.71
N TRP A 40 -9.29 1.01 3.85
CA TRP A 40 -9.35 0.21 2.62
C TRP A 40 -8.83 -1.19 2.90
N ILE A 41 -9.65 -2.20 2.64
CA ILE A 41 -9.33 -3.60 2.84
C ILE A 41 -8.99 -4.22 1.48
N VAL A 42 -7.91 -4.97 1.44
CA VAL A 42 -7.43 -5.68 0.25
C VAL A 42 -7.14 -7.12 0.63
N GLU A 43 -7.95 -8.03 0.13
CA GLU A 43 -7.68 -9.47 0.18
C GLU A 43 -6.95 -9.89 -1.09
N CYS A 44 -5.87 -10.60 -0.92
CA CYS A 44 -5.07 -11.13 -2.02
C CYS A 44 -4.97 -12.65 -1.92
N GLU A 45 -5.23 -13.33 -3.02
CA GLU A 45 -4.93 -14.74 -3.21
C GLU A 45 -4.02 -14.85 -4.43
N ASN A 46 -2.79 -15.33 -4.21
CA ASN A 46 -1.81 -15.55 -5.26
C ASN A 46 -1.39 -17.02 -5.26
N ILE A 47 -1.76 -17.74 -6.31
CA ILE A 47 -1.43 -19.15 -6.49
C ILE A 47 -0.27 -19.20 -7.50
N PRO A 48 0.97 -19.37 -7.02
CA PRO A 48 2.14 -19.47 -7.90
C PRO A 48 2.15 -20.81 -8.63
N ASP A 49 2.77 -20.83 -9.80
CA ASP A 49 3.18 -22.08 -10.42
C ASP A 49 4.31 -22.71 -9.60
N PRO A 50 4.14 -23.95 -9.07
CA PRO A 50 5.15 -24.61 -8.25
C PRO A 50 6.50 -24.79 -8.94
N GLU A 51 6.49 -24.95 -10.25
CA GLU A 51 7.71 -25.14 -11.05
C GLU A 51 8.53 -23.84 -11.19
N MET A 52 7.85 -22.68 -11.06
CA MET A 52 8.45 -21.37 -11.28
C MET A 52 8.82 -20.64 -9.98
N LEU A 53 8.27 -21.06 -8.83
CA LEU A 53 8.44 -20.34 -7.57
C LEU A 53 9.90 -20.33 -7.07
N GLY A 54 10.62 -21.45 -7.22
CA GLY A 54 11.99 -21.58 -6.70
C GLY A 54 12.08 -21.22 -5.21
N ASN A 55 13.05 -20.35 -4.86
CA ASN A 55 13.26 -19.83 -3.49
C ASN A 55 12.72 -18.41 -3.28
N HIS A 56 11.85 -17.93 -4.16
CA HIS A 56 11.31 -16.57 -4.09
C HIS A 56 10.06 -16.51 -3.23
N SER A 57 9.81 -15.34 -2.64
CA SER A 57 8.53 -15.07 -1.94
C SER A 57 7.37 -15.16 -2.93
N VAL A 58 6.24 -15.67 -2.45
CA VAL A 58 4.98 -15.74 -3.22
C VAL A 58 4.47 -14.36 -3.57
N ALA A 59 4.58 -13.40 -2.66
CA ALA A 59 4.16 -12.04 -2.88
C ALA A 59 5.02 -11.02 -2.11
N THR A 60 5.12 -9.83 -2.68
CA THR A 60 5.70 -8.65 -2.03
C THR A 60 4.67 -7.53 -2.07
N VAL A 61 4.37 -6.97 -0.90
CA VAL A 61 3.54 -5.76 -0.75
C VAL A 61 4.47 -4.61 -0.42
N SER A 62 4.40 -3.55 -1.21
CA SER A 62 5.21 -2.34 -0.98
C SER A 62 4.33 -1.15 -0.69
N LEU A 63 4.64 -0.43 0.38
CA LEU A 63 4.17 0.92 0.60
C LEU A 63 5.26 1.86 0.13
N GLU A 64 5.03 2.53 -0.99
CA GLU A 64 6.06 3.32 -1.65
C GLU A 64 5.51 4.66 -2.12
N ARG A 65 6.26 5.72 -1.85
CA ARG A 65 6.09 7.00 -2.52
C ARG A 65 6.91 6.99 -3.80
N LEU A 66 6.25 6.83 -4.90
CA LEU A 66 6.84 7.07 -6.21
C LEU A 66 7.43 8.49 -6.18
N GLY A 67 8.70 8.63 -6.50
CA GLY A 67 9.43 9.90 -6.51
C GLY A 67 8.67 10.99 -7.24
N SER A 68 9.15 12.23 -7.19
CA SER A 68 8.51 13.31 -7.95
C SER A 68 8.16 12.75 -9.32
N ARG A 69 6.90 12.74 -9.65
CA ARG A 69 6.52 12.50 -11.03
C ARG A 69 7.26 13.57 -11.82
N SER A 70 8.46 13.25 -12.25
CA SER A 70 9.08 13.99 -13.31
C SER A 70 8.13 13.76 -14.47
N PHE A 71 7.13 14.60 -14.61
CA PHE A 71 6.45 14.76 -15.88
C PHE A 71 7.51 15.28 -16.83
N THR A 72 8.41 14.37 -17.24
CA THR A 72 9.31 14.55 -18.34
C THR A 72 8.41 14.68 -19.55
N GLY A 73 8.23 15.84 -20.02
CA GLY A 73 7.32 16.16 -21.10
C GLY A 73 6.74 17.56 -20.91
N TRP A 74 5.54 17.75 -21.30
CA TRP A 74 4.83 19.05 -21.33
C TRP A 74 4.92 19.86 -20.03
N TYR A 75 4.91 19.19 -18.87
CA TYR A 75 4.96 19.86 -17.57
C TYR A 75 6.37 19.96 -16.95
N GLY A 76 7.39 19.31 -17.52
CA GLY A 76 8.74 19.35 -16.98
C GLY A 76 9.30 20.76 -16.84
N GLY A 77 9.01 21.62 -17.80
CA GLY A 77 9.40 23.04 -17.76
C GLY A 77 8.69 23.82 -16.66
N TRP A 78 7.45 23.51 -16.33
CA TRP A 78 6.71 24.18 -15.27
C TRP A 78 7.23 23.78 -13.88
N PHE A 79 7.47 22.50 -13.64
CA PHE A 79 8.03 22.01 -12.38
C PHE A 79 9.48 22.50 -12.16
N ALA A 80 10.28 22.60 -13.21
CA ALA A 80 11.62 23.18 -13.10
C ALA A 80 11.60 24.67 -12.69
N LYS A 81 10.55 25.41 -13.08
CA LYS A 81 10.34 26.81 -12.70
C LYS A 81 9.69 26.99 -11.33
N ASN A 82 9.09 25.94 -10.76
CA ASN A 82 8.38 25.95 -9.49
C ASN A 82 8.92 24.85 -8.55
N PRO A 83 10.18 24.96 -8.11
CA PRO A 83 10.81 23.94 -7.27
C PRO A 83 10.12 23.77 -5.89
N SER A 84 9.28 24.74 -5.48
CA SER A 84 8.46 24.67 -4.27
C SER A 84 7.32 23.65 -4.36
N VAL A 85 6.98 23.19 -5.55
CA VAL A 85 6.06 22.07 -5.79
C VAL A 85 6.78 20.73 -5.69
N GLY A 86 7.95 20.72 -5.10
CA GLY A 86 8.70 19.50 -4.79
C GLY A 86 7.99 18.67 -3.73
N LEU A 87 8.31 17.39 -3.72
CA LEU A 87 7.90 16.49 -2.65
C LEU A 87 8.36 17.03 -1.31
N GLY A 88 7.45 17.09 -0.36
CA GLY A 88 7.75 17.43 1.01
C GLY A 88 8.68 16.42 1.68
N LYS A 89 8.95 16.63 2.95
CA LYS A 89 9.72 15.67 3.75
C LYS A 89 8.92 14.38 3.86
N MET A 90 9.58 13.27 3.60
CA MET A 90 8.97 11.96 3.57
C MET A 90 9.80 10.97 4.38
N ARG A 91 9.11 10.06 5.05
CA ARG A 91 9.74 8.96 5.77
C ARG A 91 8.89 7.70 5.67
N ALA A 92 9.47 6.63 5.15
CA ALA A 92 8.90 5.29 5.26
C ALA A 92 9.46 4.60 6.50
N MET A 93 8.60 3.90 7.21
CA MET A 93 8.93 3.15 8.42
C MET A 93 8.27 1.78 8.35
N ALA A 94 8.93 0.78 8.94
CA ALA A 94 8.34 -0.52 9.22
C ALA A 94 8.40 -0.77 10.72
N ASP A 95 7.30 -1.19 11.31
CA ASP A 95 7.20 -1.53 12.72
C ASP A 95 6.26 -2.74 12.91
N ALA A 96 6.82 -3.82 13.45
CA ALA A 96 6.14 -5.07 13.74
C ALA A 96 5.31 -5.62 12.57
N ARG A 97 4.09 -5.13 12.35
CA ARG A 97 3.18 -5.59 11.29
C ARG A 97 2.67 -4.46 10.40
N GLU A 98 3.28 -3.29 10.52
CA GLU A 98 2.81 -2.07 9.84
C GLU A 98 3.92 -1.44 9.04
N MET A 99 3.54 -0.98 7.85
CA MET A 99 4.32 -0.07 7.05
C MET A 99 3.67 1.29 7.12
N ILE A 100 4.42 2.33 7.45
CA ILE A 100 3.92 3.69 7.56
C ILE A 100 4.71 4.57 6.61
N LEU A 101 4.00 5.34 5.82
CA LEU A 101 4.54 6.39 4.98
C LEU A 101 4.02 7.74 5.49
N GLU A 102 4.90 8.53 6.05
CA GLU A 102 4.64 9.89 6.50
C GLU A 102 5.14 10.90 5.48
N GLU A 103 4.34 11.89 5.17
CA GLU A 103 4.71 12.96 4.25
C GLU A 103 4.16 14.32 4.70
N THR A 104 4.95 15.38 4.46
CA THR A 104 4.50 16.77 4.60
C THR A 104 4.66 17.44 3.25
N ASP A 105 3.55 17.84 2.64
CA ASP A 105 3.53 18.49 1.33
C ASP A 105 2.61 19.71 1.35
N GLY A 106 3.11 20.85 0.90
CA GLY A 106 2.33 22.09 0.79
C GLY A 106 1.70 22.57 2.10
N GLY A 107 2.25 22.18 3.26
CA GLY A 107 1.71 22.46 4.57
C GLY A 107 0.65 21.47 5.06
N LEU A 108 0.36 20.43 4.31
CA LEU A 108 -0.43 19.29 4.74
C LEU A 108 0.51 18.20 5.25
N HIS A 109 0.29 17.76 6.47
CA HIS A 109 0.94 16.58 7.02
C HIS A 109 -0.03 15.41 6.97
N PHE A 110 0.40 14.28 6.42
CA PHE A 110 -0.40 13.06 6.35
C PHE A 110 0.45 11.81 6.55
N ALA A 111 -0.21 10.77 6.98
CA ALA A 111 0.38 9.44 7.07
C ALA A 111 -0.53 8.42 6.38
N VAL A 112 0.10 7.48 5.71
CA VAL A 112 -0.54 6.27 5.16
C VAL A 112 0.00 5.09 5.94
N ALA A 113 -0.87 4.32 6.56
CA ALA A 113 -0.50 3.07 7.21
C ALA A 113 -1.03 1.88 6.40
N CYS A 114 -0.19 0.88 6.23
CA CYS A 114 -0.54 -0.40 5.64
C CYS A 114 -0.22 -1.50 6.64
N ARG A 115 -1.24 -2.22 7.09
CA ARG A 115 -1.12 -3.32 8.05
C ARG A 115 -1.40 -4.64 7.39
N VAL A 116 -0.55 -5.62 7.63
CA VAL A 116 -0.78 -7.01 7.23
C VAL A 116 -1.49 -7.74 8.36
N VAL A 117 -2.64 -8.34 8.02
CA VAL A 117 -3.47 -9.07 8.99
C VAL A 117 -2.96 -10.50 9.11
N GLU A 118 -2.84 -10.99 10.35
CA GLU A 118 -2.46 -12.38 10.66
C GLU A 118 -1.14 -12.84 10.01
N SER A 119 -0.19 -11.93 9.88
CA SER A 119 1.15 -12.24 9.38
C SER A 119 2.09 -12.63 10.51
N SER A 120 2.94 -13.62 10.25
CA SER A 120 4.10 -13.94 11.08
C SER A 120 5.37 -13.24 10.58
N GLU A 121 5.37 -12.83 9.32
CA GLU A 121 6.47 -12.10 8.70
C GLU A 121 6.37 -10.61 9.08
N GLU A 122 7.51 -10.00 9.33
CA GLU A 122 7.60 -8.58 9.64
C GLU A 122 7.95 -7.77 8.39
N PRO A 123 7.39 -6.57 8.22
CA PRO A 123 7.79 -5.66 7.17
C PRO A 123 9.18 -5.07 7.46
N GLU A 124 9.85 -4.65 6.42
CA GLU A 124 11.15 -3.98 6.50
C GLU A 124 11.14 -2.59 5.86
N THR A 125 11.91 -1.67 6.43
CA THR A 125 12.18 -0.38 5.79
C THR A 125 13.31 -0.54 4.79
N VAL A 126 13.00 -0.44 3.50
CA VAL A 126 13.97 -0.57 2.42
C VAL A 126 14.78 0.72 2.25
N ASN A 127 14.12 1.87 2.30
CA ASN A 127 14.72 3.20 2.24
C ASN A 127 13.72 4.27 2.74
N MET A 128 14.09 5.54 2.67
CA MET A 128 13.24 6.65 3.12
C MET A 128 11.88 6.76 2.41
N ARG A 129 11.69 6.09 1.29
CA ARG A 129 10.50 6.18 0.44
C ARG A 129 9.72 4.89 0.32
N ARG A 130 10.24 3.79 0.89
CA ARG A 130 9.70 2.47 0.68
C ARG A 130 9.85 1.58 1.91
N ALA A 131 8.75 0.99 2.31
CA ALA A 131 8.71 -0.16 3.19
C ALA A 131 8.11 -1.34 2.44
N GLU A 132 8.55 -2.55 2.74
CA GLU A 132 8.10 -3.79 2.11
C GLU A 132 7.73 -4.83 3.14
N TRP A 133 6.75 -5.62 2.77
CA TRP A 133 6.43 -6.88 3.41
C TRP A 133 6.45 -8.00 2.38
N ARG A 134 7.14 -9.10 2.70
CA ARG A 134 7.28 -10.27 1.83
C ARG A 134 6.69 -11.48 2.51
N THR A 135 5.99 -12.32 1.75
CA THR A 135 5.35 -13.49 2.28
C THR A 135 5.43 -14.69 1.35
N ASN A 136 5.42 -15.88 1.97
CA ASN A 136 5.22 -17.15 1.28
C ASN A 136 3.77 -17.64 1.39
N LYS A 137 2.87 -16.88 1.99
CA LYS A 137 1.45 -17.20 2.05
C LYS A 137 0.78 -16.91 0.71
N CYS A 138 -0.01 -17.87 0.25
CA CYS A 138 -0.84 -17.68 -0.95
C CYS A 138 -2.04 -16.78 -0.71
N LYS A 139 -2.50 -16.66 0.55
CA LYS A 139 -3.62 -15.79 0.95
C LYS A 139 -3.20 -14.88 2.07
N PHE A 140 -3.52 -13.60 1.93
CA PHE A 140 -3.29 -12.60 2.96
C PHE A 140 -4.25 -11.42 2.79
N THR A 141 -4.45 -10.69 3.87
CA THR A 141 -5.25 -9.48 3.90
C THR A 141 -4.39 -8.32 4.38
N ILE A 142 -4.53 -7.19 3.71
CA ILE A 142 -3.93 -5.92 4.14
C ILE A 142 -5.03 -4.90 4.38
N MET A 143 -4.78 -4.03 5.36
CA MET A 143 -5.61 -2.87 5.66
C MET A 143 -4.79 -1.62 5.41
N VAL A 144 -5.34 -0.67 4.69
CA VAL A 144 -4.70 0.62 4.40
C VAL A 144 -5.56 1.73 4.93
N SER A 145 -4.97 2.64 5.68
CA SER A 145 -5.65 3.85 6.17
C SER A 145 -4.80 5.08 5.89
N VAL A 146 -5.47 6.21 5.75
CA VAL A 146 -4.84 7.53 5.56
C VAL A 146 -5.38 8.47 6.61
N VAL A 147 -4.49 9.17 7.29
CA VAL A 147 -4.83 10.20 8.28
C VAL A 147 -4.08 11.48 7.93
N THR A 148 -4.73 12.60 8.13
CA THR A 148 -4.16 13.94 7.88
C THR A 148 -4.14 14.75 9.16
N ASP A 149 -3.31 15.80 9.22
CA ASP A 149 -3.26 16.76 10.33
C ASP A 149 -4.54 17.59 10.49
N ARG A 150 -5.48 17.46 9.57
CA ARG A 150 -6.84 18.01 9.70
C ARG A 150 -7.74 17.16 10.56
N GLU A 151 -7.44 15.87 10.68
CA GLU A 151 -8.18 14.89 11.46
C GLU A 151 -7.50 14.68 12.81
N ASP A 152 -6.18 14.59 12.83
CA ASP A 152 -5.36 14.51 14.05
C ASP A 152 -4.07 15.34 13.90
N LYS A 153 -3.61 15.95 15.00
CA LYS A 153 -2.40 16.78 15.01
C LYS A 153 -1.12 15.98 14.75
N ASP A 154 -1.15 14.70 15.05
CA ASP A 154 -0.04 13.77 14.82
C ASP A 154 -0.56 12.48 14.15
N PRO A 155 -0.70 12.48 12.82
CA PRO A 155 -1.23 11.34 12.07
C PRO A 155 -0.49 10.01 12.33
N VAL A 156 0.81 10.05 12.55
CA VAL A 156 1.59 8.84 12.86
C VAL A 156 1.24 8.29 14.22
N ASN A 157 1.13 9.16 15.22
CA ASN A 157 0.81 8.76 16.59
C ASN A 157 -0.63 8.21 16.70
N GLU A 158 -1.55 8.67 15.88
CA GLU A 158 -2.90 8.10 15.82
C GLU A 158 -2.85 6.63 15.44
N PHE A 159 -2.14 6.25 14.37
CA PHE A 159 -1.97 4.85 14.00
C PHE A 159 -1.35 4.01 15.12
N LEU A 160 -0.30 4.54 15.77
CA LEU A 160 0.36 3.85 16.88
C LEU A 160 -0.54 3.73 18.14
N THR A 161 -1.46 4.68 18.31
CA THR A 161 -2.40 4.70 19.45
C THR A 161 -3.59 3.77 19.21
N GLU A 162 -4.16 3.76 18.02
CA GLU A 162 -5.20 2.81 17.62
C GLU A 162 -4.72 1.37 17.73
N ARG A 163 -3.44 1.11 17.42
CA ARG A 163 -2.80 -0.17 17.66
C ARG A 163 -2.90 -0.64 19.11
N LYS A 164 -2.73 0.27 20.08
CA LYS A 164 -2.85 -0.05 21.52
C LYS A 164 -4.29 -0.32 21.97
N ARG A 165 -5.27 0.23 21.24
CA ARG A 165 -6.71 0.02 21.52
C ARG A 165 -7.25 -1.25 20.91
N GLY A 166 -6.44 -1.98 20.14
CA GLY A 166 -6.83 -3.21 19.43
C GLY A 166 -7.79 -2.89 18.28
N PHE A 167 -7.37 -3.16 17.08
CA PHE A 167 -8.34 -3.39 16.01
C PHE A 167 -9.07 -4.70 16.36
N CYS A 168 -10.14 -4.60 17.11
CA CYS A 168 -11.11 -5.68 17.30
C CYS A 168 -12.02 -5.76 16.09
#